data_9163e5ede6982025922b83d4114b0a1b
#
_entry.id   9163e5ede6982025922b83d4114b0a1b
#
_cell.length_a   1.000
_cell.length_b   1.000
_cell.length_c   1.000
_cell.angle_alpha   90.00
_cell.angle_beta   90.00
_cell.angle_gamma   90.00
#
_symmetry.space_group_name_H-M   'P 1'
#
loop_
_entity.id
_entity.type
_entity.pdbx_description
1 polymer ?
#
loop_
_entity_poly.entity_id
_entity_poly.type
_entity_poly.pdbx_seq_one_letter_code
_entity_poly.pdbx_strand_id
1 'polypeptide(L)'
;EFFWETSFVVLPTSHQYRAPRTSPIPHTHGPQTARVVGPAGEEIWTDEYGRIKVQFHWDRYGQKNENSSCWVRVSSPWAGGGFGGLQLPRINDEVVVDFIGGCPDRPLILGRVYNGNNMPPVDLPASATQSGFRSQSVHGDPSMSNRMIFDDKLGLELFHTRAQRNMLNDVV
;
A
#
# COMPACT_ATOMS: atom_id res chain seq x y z
N GLU A 1 0.82 61.78 7.31
CA GLU A 1 -0.21 61.62 6.26
C GLU A 1 -0.15 60.18 5.77
N PHE A 2 -1.30 59.48 5.80
CA PHE A 2 -1.42 58.15 5.23
C PHE A 2 -1.96 58.31 3.81
N PHE A 3 -1.18 57.80 2.84
CA PHE A 3 -1.56 57.79 1.43
C PHE A 3 -2.11 56.41 1.05
N TRP A 4 -3.26 56.36 0.41
CA TRP A 4 -3.90 55.15 -0.06
C TRP A 4 -4.06 55.23 -1.57
N GLU A 5 -3.54 54.25 -2.28
CA GLU A 5 -3.73 54.08 -3.72
C GLU A 5 -4.43 52.75 -4.01
N THR A 6 -5.46 52.77 -4.82
CA THR A 6 -6.22 51.57 -5.20
C THR A 6 -6.33 51.54 -6.73
N SER A 7 -5.93 50.41 -7.32
CA SER A 7 -6.15 50.15 -8.73
C SER A 7 -7.20 49.06 -8.91
N PHE A 8 -8.06 49.20 -9.90
CA PHE A 8 -9.10 48.20 -10.19
C PHE A 8 -9.36 48.10 -11.69
N VAL A 9 -9.82 46.92 -12.12
CA VAL A 9 -10.25 46.67 -13.50
C VAL A 9 -11.76 46.42 -13.50
N VAL A 10 -12.46 47.14 -14.35
CA VAL A 10 -13.92 46.99 -14.47
C VAL A 10 -14.24 46.15 -15.71
N LEU A 11 -15.12 45.18 -15.53
CA LEU A 11 -15.67 44.39 -16.63
C LEU A 11 -17.15 44.71 -16.77
N PRO A 12 -17.69 44.80 -18.02
CA PRO A 12 -19.14 44.88 -18.23
C PRO A 12 -19.86 43.66 -17.67
N THR A 13 -21.08 43.86 -17.16
CA THR A 13 -21.89 42.75 -16.60
C THR A 13 -22.25 41.65 -17.61
N SER A 14 -22.14 41.95 -18.92
CA SER A 14 -22.29 41.01 -20.01
C SER A 14 -21.11 40.02 -20.15
N HIS A 15 -19.98 40.25 -19.48
CA HIS A 15 -18.81 39.40 -19.50
C HIS A 15 -18.66 38.71 -18.15
N GLN A 16 -18.70 37.37 -18.15
CA GLN A 16 -18.44 36.60 -16.94
C GLN A 16 -16.95 36.63 -16.60
N TYR A 17 -16.61 37.18 -15.44
CA TYR A 17 -15.25 37.13 -14.93
C TYR A 17 -14.84 35.70 -14.60
N ARG A 18 -13.69 35.29 -15.09
CA ARG A 18 -13.02 34.04 -14.71
C ARG A 18 -11.59 34.38 -14.30
N ALA A 19 -11.27 34.12 -13.05
CA ALA A 19 -9.92 34.31 -12.55
C ALA A 19 -8.92 33.45 -13.35
N PRO A 20 -7.76 34.01 -13.74
CA PRO A 20 -6.71 33.23 -14.37
C PRO A 20 -6.22 32.12 -13.42
N ARG A 21 -5.89 30.95 -13.98
CA ARG A 21 -5.27 29.86 -13.22
C ARG A 21 -3.78 30.15 -13.02
N THR A 22 -3.45 30.83 -11.94
CA THR A 22 -2.07 31.24 -11.62
C THR A 22 -1.37 30.28 -10.63
N SER A 23 -2.14 29.56 -9.82
CA SER A 23 -1.57 28.58 -8.88
C SER A 23 -1.19 27.29 -9.60
N PRO A 24 0.05 26.79 -9.41
CA PRO A 24 0.45 25.52 -9.98
C PRO A 24 -0.35 24.37 -9.34
N ILE A 25 -0.64 23.35 -10.13
CA ILE A 25 -1.22 22.10 -9.60
C ILE A 25 -0.16 21.42 -8.73
N PRO A 26 -0.49 20.99 -7.50
CA PRO A 26 0.44 20.23 -6.66
C PRO A 26 0.97 19.00 -7.39
N HIS A 27 2.26 18.76 -7.26
CA HIS A 27 2.94 17.63 -7.88
C HIS A 27 3.80 16.89 -6.84
N THR A 28 3.69 15.58 -6.77
CA THR A 28 4.53 14.72 -5.93
C THR A 28 5.78 14.31 -6.71
N HIS A 29 6.93 14.36 -6.05
CA HIS A 29 8.21 13.96 -6.62
C HIS A 29 8.65 12.61 -6.04
N GLY A 30 8.35 11.53 -6.76
CA GLY A 30 8.73 10.17 -6.37
C GLY A 30 7.80 9.51 -5.35
N PRO A 31 8.07 8.21 -5.03
CA PRO A 31 7.25 7.42 -4.14
C PRO A 31 7.40 7.85 -2.67
N GLN A 32 6.39 7.53 -1.88
CA GLN A 32 6.34 7.72 -0.44
C GLN A 32 5.97 6.41 0.23
N THR A 33 6.20 6.27 1.53
CA THR A 33 5.65 5.14 2.28
C THR A 33 4.44 5.55 3.09
N ALA A 34 3.56 4.57 3.32
CA ALA A 34 2.35 4.74 4.10
C ALA A 34 2.04 3.45 4.86
N ARG A 35 1.28 3.56 5.94
CA ARG A 35 0.81 2.43 6.73
C ARG A 35 -0.59 2.01 6.28
N VAL A 36 -0.82 0.72 6.11
CA VAL A 36 -2.15 0.17 5.84
C VAL A 36 -3.03 0.31 7.07
N VAL A 37 -4.26 0.76 6.86
CA VAL A 37 -5.24 1.03 7.92
C VAL A 37 -6.61 0.45 7.59
N GLY A 38 -7.45 0.31 8.61
CA GLY A 38 -8.81 -0.19 8.48
C GLY A 38 -9.58 -0.09 9.81
N PRO A 39 -10.78 -0.68 9.89
CA PRO A 39 -11.57 -0.70 11.10
C PRO A 39 -10.86 -1.41 12.27
N ALA A 40 -11.22 -1.01 13.48
CA ALA A 40 -10.70 -1.63 14.69
C ALA A 40 -11.08 -3.12 14.75
N GLY A 41 -10.10 -3.97 15.09
CA GLY A 41 -10.30 -5.42 15.21
C GLY A 41 -10.10 -6.20 13.90
N GLU A 42 -9.98 -5.54 12.76
CA GLU A 42 -9.68 -6.19 11.50
C GLU A 42 -8.16 -6.31 11.26
N GLU A 43 -7.73 -7.40 10.65
CA GLU A 43 -6.35 -7.57 10.17
C GLU A 43 -6.23 -7.36 8.66
N ILE A 44 -7.31 -7.58 7.91
CA ILE A 44 -7.39 -7.40 6.47
C ILE A 44 -8.63 -6.58 6.16
N TRP A 45 -8.46 -5.45 5.48
CA TRP A 45 -9.57 -4.61 5.05
C TRP A 45 -9.41 -4.25 3.58
N THR A 46 -10.33 -4.71 2.75
CA THR A 46 -10.29 -4.53 1.29
C THR A 46 -11.69 -4.45 0.71
N ASP A 47 -11.81 -3.88 -0.48
CA ASP A 47 -13.04 -3.92 -1.26
C ASP A 47 -13.03 -5.03 -2.32
N GLU A 48 -14.07 -5.10 -3.16
CA GLU A 48 -14.23 -6.08 -4.24
C GLU A 48 -13.12 -6.03 -5.31
N TYR A 49 -12.40 -4.91 -5.42
CA TYR A 49 -11.29 -4.71 -6.36
C TYR A 49 -9.91 -5.01 -5.75
N GLY A 50 -9.85 -5.46 -4.51
CA GLY A 50 -8.59 -5.69 -3.81
C GLY A 50 -7.86 -4.40 -3.43
N ARG A 51 -8.57 -3.26 -3.36
CA ARG A 51 -8.02 -1.98 -2.92
C ARG A 51 -7.95 -1.92 -1.40
N ILE A 52 -7.03 -1.14 -0.89
CA ILE A 52 -6.83 -0.95 0.55
C ILE A 52 -6.83 0.53 0.91
N LYS A 53 -6.85 0.82 2.20
CA LYS A 53 -6.73 2.17 2.72
C LYS A 53 -5.44 2.34 3.48
N VAL A 54 -4.86 3.54 3.41
CA VAL A 54 -3.57 3.85 3.99
C VAL A 54 -3.61 5.16 4.76
N GLN A 55 -2.65 5.34 5.65
CA GLN A 55 -2.35 6.63 6.25
C GLN A 55 -0.89 6.97 5.99
N PHE A 56 -0.66 8.13 5.39
CA PHE A 56 0.69 8.65 5.16
C PHE A 56 1.34 9.14 6.47
N HIS A 57 2.65 9.06 6.56
CA HIS A 57 3.38 9.45 7.79
C HIS A 57 3.26 10.94 8.10
N TRP A 58 3.06 11.78 7.11
CA TRP A 58 2.87 13.23 7.27
C TRP A 58 1.43 13.63 7.64
N ASP A 59 0.46 12.70 7.53
CA ASP A 59 -0.93 12.99 7.88
C ASP A 59 -1.09 13.10 9.41
N ARG A 60 -1.23 14.33 9.89
CA ARG A 60 -1.41 14.65 11.30
C ARG A 60 -2.82 14.46 11.82
N TYR A 61 -3.79 14.45 10.95
CA TYR A 61 -5.22 14.43 11.30
C TYR A 61 -5.84 13.05 11.13
N GLY A 62 -5.16 12.15 10.45
CA GLY A 62 -5.61 10.78 10.23
C GLY A 62 -5.75 10.02 11.54
N GLN A 63 -6.83 9.26 11.65
CA GLN A 63 -7.19 8.49 12.86
C GLN A 63 -6.71 7.04 12.80
N LYS A 64 -5.95 6.67 11.78
CA LYS A 64 -5.45 5.30 11.53
C LYS A 64 -6.58 4.27 11.42
N ASN A 65 -7.67 4.66 10.80
CA ASN A 65 -8.85 3.84 10.59
C ASN A 65 -9.29 3.84 9.12
N GLU A 66 -10.45 3.27 8.83
CA GLU A 66 -11.04 3.16 7.49
C GLU A 66 -11.34 4.50 6.80
N ASN A 67 -11.26 5.62 7.51
CA ASN A 67 -11.52 6.96 6.98
C ASN A 67 -10.24 7.73 6.62
N SER A 68 -9.05 7.15 6.83
CA SER A 68 -7.76 7.83 6.64
C SER A 68 -7.41 8.13 5.18
N SER A 69 -7.96 7.41 4.21
CA SER A 69 -7.72 7.68 2.78
C SER A 69 -8.90 7.25 1.90
N CYS A 70 -8.83 7.57 0.60
CA CYS A 70 -9.60 6.88 -0.42
C CYS A 70 -9.16 5.40 -0.53
N TRP A 71 -9.91 4.59 -1.29
CA TRP A 71 -9.48 3.26 -1.70
C TRP A 71 -8.33 3.35 -2.70
N VAL A 72 -7.18 2.75 -2.37
CA VAL A 72 -5.96 2.77 -3.18
C VAL A 72 -5.74 1.40 -3.81
N ARG A 73 -5.52 1.36 -5.12
CA ARG A 73 -5.21 0.13 -5.87
C ARG A 73 -3.84 -0.41 -5.46
N VAL A 74 -3.73 -1.75 -5.42
CA VAL A 74 -2.49 -2.46 -5.12
C VAL A 74 -1.97 -3.12 -6.38
N SER A 75 -0.71 -2.87 -6.72
CA SER A 75 -0.02 -3.58 -7.80
C SER A 75 0.17 -5.04 -7.43
N SER A 76 -0.07 -5.93 -8.39
CA SER A 76 0.18 -7.36 -8.28
C SER A 76 1.17 -7.77 -9.37
N PRO A 77 2.05 -8.75 -9.12
CA PRO A 77 2.97 -9.26 -10.14
C PRO A 77 2.24 -9.93 -11.32
N TRP A 78 0.99 -10.34 -11.12
CA TRP A 78 0.16 -10.94 -12.15
C TRP A 78 -1.32 -10.65 -11.88
N ALA A 79 -1.97 -9.87 -12.74
CA ALA A 79 -3.37 -9.47 -12.61
C ALA A 79 -4.09 -9.67 -13.95
N GLY A 80 -4.89 -10.72 -14.06
CA GLY A 80 -5.71 -11.05 -15.21
C GLY A 80 -7.20 -11.03 -14.88
N GLY A 81 -8.04 -11.29 -15.88
CA GLY A 81 -9.49 -11.36 -15.71
C GLY A 81 -9.91 -12.69 -15.06
N GLY A 82 -9.98 -12.74 -13.74
CA GLY A 82 -10.33 -13.94 -12.98
C GLY A 82 -9.18 -14.90 -12.71
N PHE A 83 -7.92 -14.51 -13.04
CA PHE A 83 -6.71 -15.28 -12.75
C PHE A 83 -5.54 -14.38 -12.38
N GLY A 84 -4.54 -14.92 -11.69
CA GLY A 84 -3.33 -14.17 -11.30
C GLY A 84 -2.88 -14.45 -9.86
N GLY A 85 -2.00 -13.60 -9.35
CA GLY A 85 -1.50 -13.65 -7.98
C GLY A 85 -2.17 -12.62 -7.10
N LEU A 86 -2.72 -13.02 -5.97
CA LEU A 86 -3.37 -12.14 -5.01
C LEU A 86 -2.69 -12.22 -3.64
N GLN A 87 -2.14 -11.10 -3.19
CA GLN A 87 -1.56 -10.95 -1.86
C GLN A 87 -1.92 -9.56 -1.32
N LEU A 88 -2.99 -9.51 -0.53
CA LEU A 88 -3.44 -8.24 0.06
C LEU A 88 -2.50 -7.80 1.19
N PRO A 89 -2.08 -6.52 1.21
CA PRO A 89 -1.41 -5.95 2.37
C PRO A 89 -2.35 -5.95 3.58
N ARG A 90 -1.81 -6.30 4.74
CA ARG A 90 -2.57 -6.32 6.00
C ARG A 90 -2.48 -4.97 6.71
N ILE A 91 -3.43 -4.73 7.60
CA ILE A 91 -3.39 -3.57 8.49
C ILE A 91 -2.07 -3.59 9.28
N ASN A 92 -1.41 -2.44 9.34
CA ASN A 92 -0.07 -2.20 9.87
C ASN A 92 1.10 -2.54 8.95
N ASP A 93 0.90 -3.16 7.79
CA ASP A 93 1.96 -3.28 6.79
C ASP A 93 2.40 -1.90 6.31
N GLU A 94 3.68 -1.76 6.00
CA GLU A 94 4.22 -0.59 5.32
C GLU A 94 4.24 -0.81 3.82
N VAL A 95 3.63 0.10 3.09
CA VAL A 95 3.49 0.04 1.64
C VAL A 95 4.18 1.21 0.96
N VAL A 96 4.71 0.98 -0.23
CA VAL A 96 5.26 2.00 -1.10
C VAL A 96 4.16 2.53 -2.01
N VAL A 97 3.89 3.82 -1.93
CA VAL A 97 2.86 4.51 -2.69
C VAL A 97 3.52 5.46 -3.68
N ASP A 98 3.19 5.33 -4.94
CA ASP A 98 3.53 6.30 -5.98
C ASP A 98 2.24 6.97 -6.49
N PHE A 99 2.40 8.02 -7.29
CA PHE A 99 1.29 8.84 -7.75
C PHE A 99 1.32 8.94 -9.27
N ILE A 100 0.25 8.49 -9.91
CA ILE A 100 0.18 8.45 -11.38
C ILE A 100 0.32 9.86 -11.95
N GLY A 101 1.39 10.07 -12.76
CA GLY A 101 1.73 11.36 -13.31
C GLY A 101 2.07 12.43 -12.27
N GLY A 102 2.50 12.04 -11.06
CA GLY A 102 2.79 12.94 -9.95
C GLY A 102 1.54 13.63 -9.35
N CYS A 103 0.33 13.16 -9.69
CA CYS A 103 -0.90 13.75 -9.18
C CYS A 103 -1.24 13.19 -7.80
N PRO A 104 -1.28 14.01 -6.72
CA PRO A 104 -1.57 13.55 -5.36
C PRO A 104 -2.91 12.80 -5.20
N ASP A 105 -3.87 13.09 -6.09
CA ASP A 105 -5.19 12.46 -6.08
C ASP A 105 -5.23 11.08 -6.76
N ARG A 106 -4.08 10.60 -7.27
CA ARG A 106 -3.99 9.32 -8.00
C ARG A 106 -2.94 8.39 -7.41
N PRO A 107 -3.07 8.00 -6.12
CA PRO A 107 -2.16 7.08 -5.49
C PRO A 107 -2.28 5.66 -6.05
N LEU A 108 -1.15 4.95 -6.11
CA LEU A 108 -1.03 3.56 -6.49
C LEU A 108 0.02 2.88 -5.60
N ILE A 109 -0.34 1.76 -4.98
CA ILE A 109 0.60 0.99 -4.17
C ILE A 109 1.41 0.09 -5.10
N LEU A 110 2.74 0.25 -5.08
CA LEU A 110 3.69 -0.48 -5.93
C LEU A 110 4.30 -1.71 -5.24
N GLY A 111 4.37 -1.70 -3.91
CA GLY A 111 5.00 -2.77 -3.16
C GLY A 111 4.90 -2.59 -1.66
N ARG A 112 5.66 -3.41 -0.94
CA ARG A 112 5.75 -3.44 0.51
C ARG A 112 7.20 -3.44 0.95
N VAL A 113 7.47 -2.96 2.15
CA VAL A 113 8.80 -2.99 2.76
C VAL A 113 8.73 -3.55 4.16
N TYR A 114 9.74 -4.31 4.53
CA TYR A 114 9.94 -4.69 5.93
C TYR A 114 10.47 -3.50 6.73
N ASN A 115 10.18 -3.48 8.01
CA ASN A 115 10.65 -2.46 8.93
C ASN A 115 10.83 -3.05 10.35
N GLY A 116 11.21 -2.23 11.32
CA GLY A 116 11.45 -2.68 12.69
C GLY A 116 10.24 -3.28 13.42
N ASN A 117 9.01 -3.02 12.96
CA ASN A 117 7.79 -3.62 13.50
C ASN A 117 7.35 -4.86 12.71
N ASN A 118 7.70 -4.93 11.42
CA ASN A 118 7.34 -6.00 10.51
C ASN A 118 8.62 -6.58 9.89
N MET A 119 9.24 -7.49 10.63
CA MET A 119 10.49 -8.15 10.24
C MET A 119 10.27 -9.23 9.18
N PRO A 120 11.30 -9.55 8.36
CA PRO A 120 11.26 -10.68 7.42
C PRO A 120 10.88 -12.00 8.09
N PRO A 121 10.28 -12.96 7.34
CA PRO A 121 9.81 -14.23 7.91
C PRO A 121 10.92 -15.23 8.25
N VAL A 122 12.18 -14.89 8.00
CA VAL A 122 13.38 -15.69 8.28
C VAL A 122 14.42 -14.83 8.99
N ASP A 123 15.29 -15.44 9.76
CA ASP A 123 16.34 -14.75 10.51
C ASP A 123 17.46 -14.31 9.56
N LEU A 124 17.56 -13.04 9.28
CA LEU A 124 18.61 -12.46 8.47
C LEU A 124 19.69 -11.85 9.35
N PRO A 125 21.00 -11.91 8.94
CA PRO A 125 21.50 -12.49 7.68
C PRO A 125 21.75 -13.99 7.71
N ALA A 126 21.52 -14.68 8.81
CA ALA A 126 21.87 -16.09 9.00
C ALA A 126 21.20 -17.05 7.99
N SER A 127 19.98 -16.74 7.57
CA SER A 127 19.18 -17.53 6.62
C SER A 127 19.06 -16.85 5.25
N ALA A 128 20.11 -16.16 4.79
CA ALA A 128 20.10 -15.44 3.52
C ALA A 128 19.95 -16.32 2.27
N THR A 129 20.19 -17.62 2.37
CA THR A 129 19.98 -18.61 1.31
C THR A 129 18.50 -19.01 1.16
N GLN A 130 17.65 -18.62 2.11
CA GLN A 130 16.22 -18.95 2.07
C GLN A 130 15.42 -17.94 1.27
N SER A 131 14.49 -18.45 0.46
CA SER A 131 13.51 -17.68 -0.30
C SER A 131 12.14 -18.36 -0.25
N GLY A 132 11.07 -17.62 -0.50
CA GLY A 132 9.73 -18.21 -0.56
C GLY A 132 8.64 -17.38 0.11
N PHE A 133 7.56 -18.05 0.52
CA PHE A 133 6.38 -17.42 1.09
C PHE A 133 6.03 -18.07 2.42
N ARG A 134 5.65 -17.23 3.38
CA ARG A 134 5.05 -17.63 4.64
C ARG A 134 3.80 -16.78 4.88
N SER A 135 2.64 -17.43 5.00
CA SER A 135 1.41 -16.76 5.42
C SER A 135 1.29 -16.76 6.95
N GLN A 136 0.27 -16.10 7.45
CA GLN A 136 -0.12 -16.14 8.86
C GLN A 136 -1.64 -16.26 8.95
N SER A 137 -2.13 -17.13 9.83
CA SER A 137 -3.56 -17.25 10.09
C SER A 137 -4.13 -15.94 10.61
N VAL A 138 -5.29 -15.51 10.09
CA VAL A 138 -5.99 -14.31 10.58
C VAL A 138 -6.43 -14.57 12.03
N HIS A 139 -6.17 -13.61 12.90
CA HIS A 139 -6.40 -13.70 14.36
C HIS A 139 -5.71 -14.91 15.03
N GLY A 140 -4.73 -15.50 14.34
CA GLY A 140 -3.98 -16.64 14.83
C GLY A 140 -2.67 -16.26 15.50
N ASP A 141 -2.08 -17.23 16.21
CA ASP A 141 -0.72 -17.10 16.74
C ASP A 141 0.29 -16.97 15.59
N PRO A 142 1.40 -16.20 15.76
CA PRO A 142 2.44 -16.05 14.72
C PRO A 142 3.06 -17.37 14.22
N SER A 143 2.97 -18.46 14.98
CA SER A 143 3.42 -19.79 14.55
C SER A 143 2.48 -20.47 13.56
N MET A 144 1.20 -20.04 13.51
CA MET A 144 0.17 -20.59 12.64
C MET A 144 0.33 -20.06 11.21
N SER A 145 0.93 -20.87 10.33
CA SER A 145 1.31 -20.44 8.99
C SER A 145 1.27 -21.57 7.97
N ASN A 146 0.91 -21.23 6.73
CA ASN A 146 1.28 -22.03 5.57
C ASN A 146 2.59 -21.48 5.01
N ARG A 147 3.42 -22.35 4.41
CA ARG A 147 4.69 -21.90 3.84
C ARG A 147 5.10 -22.74 2.64
N MET A 148 5.88 -22.10 1.78
CA MET A 148 6.61 -22.71 0.69
C MET A 148 7.99 -22.02 0.66
N ILE A 149 9.03 -22.74 1.09
CA ILE A 149 10.38 -22.22 1.30
C ILE A 149 11.35 -23.03 0.47
N PHE A 150 12.26 -22.36 -0.21
CA PHE A 150 13.45 -22.89 -0.83
C PHE A 150 14.64 -22.50 0.03
N ASP A 151 15.55 -23.41 0.30
CA ASP A 151 16.86 -23.13 0.90
C ASP A 151 17.94 -23.63 -0.07
N ASP A 152 18.71 -22.69 -0.63
CA ASP A 152 19.73 -22.96 -1.64
C ASP A 152 21.13 -23.09 -1.03
N LYS A 153 21.22 -23.47 0.24
CA LYS A 153 22.50 -23.67 0.92
C LYS A 153 23.18 -24.93 0.39
N LEU A 154 24.34 -24.75 -0.24
CA LEU A 154 25.11 -25.83 -0.89
C LEU A 154 25.31 -27.05 0.02
N GLY A 155 24.87 -28.23 -0.45
CA GLY A 155 24.93 -29.50 0.28
C GLY A 155 23.84 -29.65 1.38
N LEU A 156 22.92 -28.69 1.52
CA LEU A 156 21.79 -28.69 2.45
C LEU A 156 20.54 -28.11 1.78
N GLU A 157 20.47 -28.21 0.45
CA GLU A 157 19.36 -27.69 -0.33
C GLU A 157 18.04 -28.33 0.12
N LEU A 158 17.01 -27.49 0.29
CA LEU A 158 15.71 -27.92 0.81
C LEU A 158 14.56 -27.23 0.08
N PHE A 159 13.55 -27.98 -0.32
CA PHE A 159 12.23 -27.47 -0.67
C PHE A 159 11.21 -27.91 0.39
N HIS A 160 10.68 -26.97 1.14
CA HIS A 160 9.77 -27.20 2.25
C HIS A 160 8.40 -26.60 1.99
N THR A 161 7.36 -27.44 1.97
CA THR A 161 5.96 -27.02 1.97
C THR A 161 5.30 -27.42 3.29
N ARG A 162 4.49 -26.52 3.83
CA ARG A 162 3.69 -26.76 5.04
C ARG A 162 2.31 -26.17 4.89
N ALA A 163 1.29 -26.96 5.20
CA ALA A 163 -0.08 -26.50 5.45
C ALA A 163 -0.35 -26.45 6.96
N GLN A 164 -0.98 -25.38 7.44
CA GLN A 164 -1.35 -25.26 8.86
C GLN A 164 -2.42 -26.28 9.26
N ARG A 165 -3.34 -26.60 8.34
CA ARG A 165 -4.43 -27.54 8.62
C ARG A 165 -4.64 -28.57 7.51
N ASN A 166 -4.99 -28.16 6.31
CA ASN A 166 -5.32 -29.04 5.19
C ASN A 166 -4.44 -28.74 3.99
N MET A 167 -4.00 -29.78 3.30
CA MET A 167 -3.28 -29.69 2.01
C MET A 167 -4.05 -30.51 0.98
N LEU A 168 -4.40 -29.90 -0.13
CA LEU A 168 -5.06 -30.55 -1.26
C LEU A 168 -4.16 -30.41 -2.49
N ASN A 169 -3.98 -31.50 -3.21
CA ASN A 169 -3.28 -31.55 -4.50
C ASN A 169 -4.24 -32.20 -5.51
N ASP A 170 -4.81 -31.42 -6.39
CA ASP A 170 -5.71 -31.88 -7.41
C ASP A 170 -4.99 -31.95 -8.75
N VAL A 171 -5.16 -33.06 -9.45
CA VAL A 171 -4.74 -33.27 -10.84
C VAL A 171 -6.00 -33.60 -11.62
N VAL A 172 -6.31 -32.79 -12.66
CA VAL A 172 -7.46 -32.96 -13.54
C VAL A 172 -7.00 -33.42 -14.91
#